data_6dcc365c5be73ff3ceb6d62bdd694cf1
#
_entry.id   6dcc365c5be73ff3ceb6d62bdd694cf1
#
_cell.length_a   1.000
_cell.length_b   1.000
_cell.length_c   1.000
_cell.angle_alpha   90.00
_cell.angle_beta   90.00
_cell.angle_gamma   90.00
#
_symmetry.space_group_name_H-M   'P 1'
#
loop_
_entity.id
_entity.type
_entity.pdbx_description
1 polymer ?
#
loop_
_entity_poly.entity_id
_entity_poly.type
_entity_poly.pdbx_seq_one_letter_code
_entity_poly.pdbx_strand_id
1 'polypeptide(L)'
;MKISSIIAGILLAASMLSGCAVSDDGGFNFADPPYVLNVSGVVLSSEGGLPDMTVTLASYAVEDVVYASPLAKKSVQTDAEGNFSIQWHETKSNVAYALKVVDDSADGVEYNPYFMELNVFSGSPSYDQSTGTYKVSGLKIYMTQAASQ
;
A
#
# COMPACT_ATOMS: atom_id res chain seq x y z
N MET A 1 -26.08 -11.40 -36.02
CA MET A 1 -24.69 -11.74 -36.09
C MET A 1 -23.84 -10.61 -35.58
N LYS A 2 -23.74 -9.63 -36.37
CA LYS A 2 -22.97 -8.45 -36.01
C LYS A 2 -23.52 -7.75 -34.78
N ILE A 3 -24.79 -7.84 -34.64
CA ILE A 3 -25.51 -7.21 -33.55
C ILE A 3 -25.09 -7.75 -32.20
N SER A 4 -24.83 -9.03 -32.12
CA SER A 4 -24.46 -9.63 -30.85
C SER A 4 -23.12 -9.11 -30.33
N SER A 5 -22.19 -8.87 -31.21
CA SER A 5 -20.92 -8.32 -30.79
C SER A 5 -21.04 -6.89 -30.28
N ILE A 6 -21.91 -6.14 -30.89
CA ILE A 6 -22.19 -4.77 -30.46
C ILE A 6 -22.78 -4.77 -29.04
N ILE A 7 -23.70 -5.69 -28.82
CA ILE A 7 -24.31 -5.82 -27.50
C ILE A 7 -23.27 -6.14 -26.44
N ALA A 8 -22.36 -7.02 -26.75
CA ALA A 8 -21.30 -7.34 -25.84
C ALA A 8 -20.46 -6.12 -25.47
N GLY A 9 -20.18 -5.29 -26.43
CA GLY A 9 -19.44 -4.06 -26.18
C GLY A 9 -20.19 -3.10 -25.26
N ILE A 10 -21.48 -3.01 -25.46
CA ILE A 10 -22.30 -2.15 -24.62
C ILE A 10 -22.34 -2.67 -23.18
N LEU A 11 -22.43 -3.95 -23.02
CA LEU A 11 -22.42 -4.55 -21.70
C LEU A 11 -21.12 -4.26 -20.95
N LEU A 12 -20.02 -4.28 -21.66
CA LEU A 12 -18.75 -3.91 -21.05
C LEU A 12 -18.74 -2.47 -20.58
N ALA A 13 -19.28 -1.60 -21.40
CA ALA A 13 -19.38 -0.20 -21.00
C ALA A 13 -20.26 -0.03 -19.75
N ALA A 14 -21.33 -0.75 -19.70
CA ALA A 14 -22.20 -0.71 -18.54
C ALA A 14 -21.51 -1.22 -17.28
N SER A 15 -20.73 -2.25 -17.40
CA SER A 15 -19.99 -2.74 -16.23
C SER A 15 -18.94 -1.74 -15.76
N MET A 16 -18.32 -1.03 -16.67
CA MET A 16 -17.42 0.05 -16.25
C MET A 16 -18.15 1.17 -15.53
N LEU A 17 -19.32 1.50 -16.00
CA LEU A 17 -20.13 2.51 -15.34
C LEU A 17 -20.56 2.06 -13.95
N SER A 18 -20.89 0.81 -13.79
CA SER A 18 -21.22 0.30 -12.47
C SER A 18 -20.03 0.35 -11.52
N GLY A 19 -18.84 0.12 -12.02
CA GLY A 19 -17.63 0.31 -11.24
C GLY A 19 -17.46 1.75 -10.77
N CYS A 20 -17.80 2.70 -11.60
CA CYS A 20 -17.75 4.10 -11.21
C CYS A 20 -18.82 4.46 -10.17
N ALA A 21 -19.95 3.84 -10.24
CA ALA A 21 -21.06 4.12 -9.33
C ALA A 21 -20.76 3.73 -7.89
N VAL A 22 -19.83 2.84 -7.67
CA VAL A 22 -19.45 2.41 -6.32
C VAL A 22 -18.88 3.53 -5.49
N SER A 23 -18.34 4.54 -6.10
CA SER A 23 -17.75 5.66 -5.39
C SER A 23 -18.76 6.55 -4.64
N ASP A 24 -20.03 6.35 -4.85
CA ASP A 24 -21.06 7.17 -4.24
C ASP A 24 -21.19 6.98 -2.73
N ASP A 25 -20.68 5.90 -2.21
CA ASP A 25 -20.80 5.60 -0.80
C ASP A 25 -19.86 6.44 0.07
N GLY A 26 -19.10 7.35 -0.50
CA GLY A 26 -18.10 8.08 0.25
C GLY A 26 -17.07 7.18 0.89
N GLY A 27 -17.09 5.92 0.53
CA GLY A 27 -16.21 4.91 1.06
C GLY A 27 -14.92 4.81 0.27
N PHE A 28 -14.41 3.65 0.26
CA PHE A 28 -13.11 3.36 -0.29
C PHE A 28 -13.18 3.23 -1.81
N ASN A 29 -12.29 3.90 -2.48
CA ASN A 29 -12.28 3.98 -3.93
C ASN A 29 -11.28 3.02 -4.57
N PHE A 30 -10.94 1.95 -3.89
CA PHE A 30 -10.18 0.90 -4.54
C PHE A 30 -11.05 0.21 -5.59
N ALA A 31 -10.41 -0.15 -6.69
CA ALA A 31 -11.02 -1.06 -7.63
C ALA A 31 -11.36 -2.37 -6.95
N ASP A 32 -12.35 -3.05 -7.48
CA ASP A 32 -12.64 -4.40 -6.99
C ASP A 32 -11.43 -5.31 -7.21
N PRO A 33 -11.09 -6.14 -6.24
CA PRO A 33 -10.00 -7.09 -6.44
C PRO A 33 -10.30 -8.07 -7.59
N PRO A 34 -9.27 -8.62 -8.23
CA PRO A 34 -7.87 -8.48 -7.84
C PRO A 34 -7.23 -7.18 -8.35
N TYR A 35 -6.35 -6.60 -7.54
CA TYR A 35 -5.51 -5.49 -7.98
C TYR A 35 -4.10 -5.61 -7.42
N VAL A 36 -3.20 -4.81 -7.95
CA VAL A 36 -1.82 -4.73 -7.48
C VAL A 36 -1.60 -3.39 -6.79
N LEU A 37 -0.97 -3.42 -5.63
CA LEU A 37 -0.55 -2.23 -4.91
C LEU A 37 0.99 -2.22 -4.87
N ASN A 38 1.58 -1.17 -5.42
CA ASN A 38 3.03 -0.96 -5.35
C ASN A 38 3.30 0.18 -4.37
N VAL A 39 4.08 -0.12 -3.33
CA VAL A 39 4.47 0.85 -2.31
C VAL A 39 5.97 0.99 -2.33
N SER A 40 6.47 2.20 -2.44
CA SER A 40 7.90 2.46 -2.45
C SER A 40 8.26 3.76 -1.74
N GLY A 41 9.47 3.81 -1.24
CA GLY A 41 9.94 4.99 -0.53
C GLY A 41 11.36 4.81 -0.02
N VAL A 42 11.73 5.66 0.91
CA VAL A 42 13.04 5.65 1.54
C VAL A 42 12.88 5.82 3.05
N VAL A 43 13.65 5.04 3.80
CA VAL A 43 13.76 5.15 5.26
C VAL A 43 15.00 5.96 5.58
N LEU A 44 14.83 7.00 6.38
CA LEU A 44 15.83 8.01 6.62
C LEU A 44 16.05 8.24 8.10
N SER A 45 17.29 8.61 8.44
CA SER A 45 17.63 9.28 9.69
C SER A 45 18.03 10.73 9.40
N SER A 46 18.48 11.43 10.43
CA SER A 46 19.07 12.77 10.25
C SER A 46 20.36 12.76 9.41
N GLU A 47 20.98 11.61 9.30
CA GLU A 47 22.26 11.46 8.59
C GLU A 47 22.11 10.91 7.17
N GLY A 48 20.93 10.45 6.81
CA GLY A 48 20.67 9.91 5.47
C GLY A 48 19.86 8.63 5.49
N GLY A 49 19.95 7.87 4.41
CA GLY A 49 19.24 6.62 4.24
C GLY A 49 19.67 5.52 5.22
N LEU A 50 18.73 4.76 5.70
CA LEU A 50 18.96 3.68 6.66
C LEU A 50 18.88 2.32 5.97
N PRO A 51 20.01 1.61 5.85
CA PRO A 51 20.01 0.25 5.31
C PRO A 51 19.49 -0.76 6.34
N ASP A 52 19.12 -1.93 5.87
CA ASP A 52 18.77 -3.10 6.67
C ASP A 52 17.58 -2.90 7.62
N MET A 53 16.76 -1.89 7.37
CA MET A 53 15.49 -1.72 8.07
C MET A 53 14.45 -2.68 7.51
N THR A 54 13.70 -3.32 8.37
CA THR A 54 12.59 -4.19 7.94
C THR A 54 11.33 -3.37 7.76
N VAL A 55 10.86 -3.28 6.51
CA VAL A 55 9.62 -2.58 6.15
C VAL A 55 8.55 -3.63 5.89
N THR A 56 7.49 -3.59 6.67
CA THR A 56 6.37 -4.53 6.57
C THR A 56 5.12 -3.79 6.12
N LEU A 57 4.55 -4.23 5.00
CA LEU A 57 3.22 -3.84 4.56
C LEU A 57 2.23 -4.90 5.05
N ALA A 58 1.18 -4.47 5.70
CA ALA A 58 0.14 -5.37 6.19
C ALA A 58 -1.23 -4.88 5.77
N SER A 59 -2.13 -5.83 5.50
CA SER A 59 -3.54 -5.56 5.24
C SER A 59 -4.37 -5.94 6.46
N TYR A 60 -5.41 -5.17 6.69
CA TYR A 60 -6.33 -5.34 7.82
C TYR A 60 -7.76 -5.24 7.34
N ALA A 61 -8.67 -5.87 8.04
CA ALA A 61 -10.09 -5.62 7.82
C ALA A 61 -10.40 -4.14 8.15
N VAL A 62 -11.26 -3.53 7.36
CA VAL A 62 -11.59 -2.11 7.54
C VAL A 62 -12.16 -1.83 8.92
N GLU A 63 -12.83 -2.79 9.51
CA GLU A 63 -13.36 -2.69 10.88
C GLU A 63 -12.31 -2.85 11.99
N ASP A 64 -11.09 -3.25 11.65
CA ASP A 64 -10.01 -3.35 12.63
C ASP A 64 -9.34 -1.99 12.82
N VAL A 65 -10.02 -1.12 13.53
CA VAL A 65 -9.59 0.28 13.71
C VAL A 65 -8.30 0.45 14.52
N VAL A 66 -7.87 -0.61 15.18
CA VAL A 66 -6.64 -0.58 15.98
C VAL A 66 -5.47 -1.31 15.31
N TYR A 67 -5.68 -1.83 14.12
CA TYR A 67 -4.67 -2.56 13.35
C TYR A 67 -3.99 -3.67 14.15
N ALA A 68 -4.80 -4.40 14.94
CA ALA A 68 -4.29 -5.42 15.85
C ALA A 68 -4.08 -6.78 15.18
N SER A 69 -4.89 -7.09 14.17
CA SER A 69 -4.94 -8.42 13.56
C SER A 69 -4.78 -8.34 12.05
N PRO A 70 -3.54 -8.37 11.53
CA PRO A 70 -3.34 -8.33 10.09
C PRO A 70 -3.94 -9.55 9.40
N LEU A 71 -4.61 -9.33 8.28
CA LEU A 71 -5.10 -10.39 7.41
C LEU A 71 -3.95 -11.05 6.65
N ALA A 72 -2.99 -10.25 6.24
CA ALA A 72 -1.78 -10.69 5.57
C ALA A 72 -0.69 -9.64 5.73
N LYS A 73 0.56 -10.04 5.56
CA LYS A 73 1.70 -9.12 5.63
C LYS A 73 2.83 -9.58 4.71
N LYS A 74 3.62 -8.61 4.27
CA LYS A 74 4.81 -8.84 3.46
C LYS A 74 5.91 -7.89 3.92
N SER A 75 7.12 -8.39 4.08
CA SER A 75 8.26 -7.60 4.56
C SER A 75 9.37 -7.60 3.51
N VAL A 76 10.07 -6.47 3.45
CA VAL A 76 11.31 -6.31 2.69
C VAL A 76 12.32 -5.56 3.56
N GLN A 77 13.59 -5.62 3.19
CA GLN A 77 14.63 -4.83 3.83
C GLN A 77 15.01 -3.66 2.93
N THR A 78 15.40 -2.55 3.54
CA THR A 78 15.92 -1.42 2.81
C THR A 78 17.30 -1.72 2.26
N ASP A 79 17.62 -1.12 1.12
CA ASP A 79 18.93 -1.23 0.49
C ASP A 79 19.95 -0.31 1.19
N ALA A 80 21.16 -0.24 0.62
CA ALA A 80 22.26 0.57 1.20
C ALA A 80 21.91 2.06 1.32
N GLU A 81 21.01 2.56 0.49
CA GLU A 81 20.54 3.96 0.49
C GLU A 81 19.24 4.16 1.25
N GLY A 82 18.70 3.11 1.86
CA GLY A 82 17.45 3.16 2.60
C GLY A 82 16.20 2.97 1.75
N ASN A 83 16.33 2.67 0.48
CA ASN A 83 15.17 2.51 -0.40
C ASN A 83 14.47 1.17 -0.18
N PHE A 84 13.16 1.17 -0.37
CA PHE A 84 12.37 -0.04 -0.35
C PHE A 84 11.30 0.00 -1.43
N SER A 85 10.85 -1.19 -1.83
CA SER A 85 9.75 -1.36 -2.75
C SER A 85 9.02 -2.66 -2.43
N ILE A 86 7.70 -2.58 -2.27
CA ILE A 86 6.85 -3.73 -1.98
C ILE A 86 5.76 -3.79 -3.04
N GLN A 87 5.63 -4.96 -3.66
CA GLN A 87 4.51 -5.25 -4.54
C GLN A 87 3.54 -6.18 -3.81
N TRP A 88 2.28 -5.79 -3.80
CA TRP A 88 1.20 -6.49 -3.11
C TRP A 88 0.10 -6.86 -4.10
N HIS A 89 -0.31 -8.10 -4.07
CA HIS A 89 -1.45 -8.59 -4.86
C HIS A 89 -2.64 -8.75 -3.93
N GLU A 90 -3.67 -7.95 -4.12
CA GLU A 90 -4.85 -8.00 -3.28
C GLU A 90 -5.98 -8.76 -3.96
N THR A 91 -6.54 -9.69 -3.22
CA THR A 91 -7.67 -10.49 -3.66
C THR A 91 -8.91 -10.30 -2.78
N LYS A 92 -8.77 -9.56 -1.70
CA LYS A 92 -9.86 -9.31 -0.74
C LYS A 92 -10.38 -7.89 -0.89
N SER A 93 -11.66 -7.74 -0.71
CA SER A 93 -12.31 -6.43 -0.64
C SER A 93 -12.31 -5.90 0.81
N ASN A 94 -12.55 -4.60 0.95
CA ASN A 94 -12.68 -3.92 2.24
C ASN A 94 -11.46 -4.12 3.15
N VAL A 95 -10.28 -3.86 2.60
CA VAL A 95 -9.04 -3.91 3.35
C VAL A 95 -8.44 -2.53 3.51
N ALA A 96 -7.80 -2.32 4.64
CA ALA A 96 -6.96 -1.16 4.91
C ALA A 96 -5.50 -1.60 5.00
N TYR A 97 -4.58 -0.68 4.81
CA TYR A 97 -3.16 -0.99 4.81
C TYR A 97 -2.40 -0.14 5.81
N ALA A 98 -1.35 -0.73 6.36
CA ALA A 98 -0.40 -0.02 7.20
C ALA A 98 1.02 -0.46 6.89
N LEU A 99 1.97 0.45 7.07
CA LEU A 99 3.40 0.18 7.02
C LEU A 99 3.96 0.23 8.43
N LYS A 100 4.81 -0.73 8.73
CA LYS A 100 5.63 -0.74 9.94
C LYS A 100 7.09 -0.84 9.55
N VAL A 101 7.93 -0.04 10.17
CA VAL A 101 9.38 -0.12 9.99
C VAL A 101 10.02 -0.45 11.33
N VAL A 102 10.88 -1.45 11.32
CA VAL A 102 11.58 -1.93 12.51
C VAL A 102 13.06 -2.01 12.19
N ASP A 103 13.87 -1.62 13.17
CA ASP A 103 15.30 -1.75 13.10
C ASP A 103 15.71 -3.15 13.54
N ASP A 104 16.08 -3.97 12.58
CA ASP A 104 16.63 -5.30 12.82
C ASP A 104 18.14 -5.34 12.54
N SER A 105 18.75 -4.17 12.35
CA SER A 105 20.19 -4.09 12.09
C SER A 105 20.97 -4.40 13.37
N ALA A 106 22.19 -4.91 13.19
CA ALA A 106 23.06 -5.26 14.30
C ALA A 106 24.23 -4.27 14.43
N ASP A 107 24.04 -3.05 13.96
CA ASP A 107 25.09 -2.04 13.91
C ASP A 107 25.33 -1.30 15.25
N GLY A 108 24.51 -1.58 16.24
CA GLY A 108 24.65 -0.95 17.57
C GLY A 108 23.92 0.37 17.73
N VAL A 109 23.32 0.88 16.67
CA VAL A 109 22.43 2.05 16.71
C VAL A 109 21.00 1.54 16.59
N GLU A 110 20.17 1.89 17.53
CA GLU A 110 18.80 1.40 17.58
C GLU A 110 17.82 2.54 17.27
N TYR A 111 16.81 2.25 16.45
CA TYR A 111 15.78 3.20 16.09
C TYR A 111 14.43 2.72 16.63
N ASN A 112 13.60 3.68 17.03
CA ASN A 112 12.26 3.38 17.47
C ASN A 112 11.41 2.83 16.31
N PRO A 113 10.57 1.83 16.52
CA PRO A 113 9.65 1.36 15.49
C PRO A 113 8.75 2.49 14.99
N TYR A 114 8.53 2.49 13.68
CA TYR A 114 7.66 3.45 13.03
C TYR A 114 6.43 2.75 12.48
N PHE A 115 5.27 3.37 12.63
CA PHE A 115 4.02 2.86 12.11
C PHE A 115 3.26 3.99 11.41
N MET A 116 2.71 3.68 10.23
CA MET A 116 1.84 4.62 9.52
C MET A 116 0.72 3.87 8.81
N GLU A 117 -0.46 4.46 8.85
CA GLU A 117 -1.54 4.01 7.98
C GLU A 117 -1.27 4.47 6.55
N LEU A 118 -1.50 3.59 5.60
CA LEU A 118 -1.47 3.97 4.20
C LEU A 118 -2.86 4.44 3.79
N ASN A 119 -3.02 5.73 3.75
CA ASN A 119 -4.27 6.31 3.30
C ASN A 119 -4.28 6.40 1.77
N VAL A 120 -4.64 5.32 1.15
CA VAL A 120 -4.74 5.22 -0.32
C VAL A 120 -5.93 6.00 -0.88
N PHE A 121 -6.80 6.50 0.00
CA PHE A 121 -8.01 7.21 -0.40
C PHE A 121 -7.86 8.72 -0.45
N SER A 122 -6.80 9.26 0.07
CA SER A 122 -6.59 10.70 0.13
C SER A 122 -5.81 11.28 -1.04
N GLY A 123 -5.85 10.63 -2.18
CA GLY A 123 -5.29 11.16 -3.42
C GLY A 123 -3.81 10.93 -3.64
N SER A 124 -3.16 10.20 -2.74
CA SER A 124 -1.74 9.91 -2.92
C SER A 124 -1.44 8.75 -3.87
N PRO A 125 -2.24 7.69 -3.98
CA PRO A 125 -1.93 6.67 -4.96
C PRO A 125 -2.48 7.03 -6.34
N SER A 126 -1.70 6.79 -7.37
CA SER A 126 -2.22 6.79 -8.72
C SER A 126 -2.72 5.39 -9.05
N TYR A 127 -3.90 5.33 -9.59
CA TYR A 127 -4.47 4.09 -10.09
C TYR A 127 -4.34 4.03 -11.60
N ASP A 128 -3.67 3.02 -12.09
CA ASP A 128 -3.59 2.72 -13.51
C ASP A 128 -4.66 1.68 -13.86
N GLN A 129 -5.70 2.15 -14.49
CA GLN A 129 -6.85 1.32 -14.83
C GLN A 129 -6.52 0.25 -15.87
N SER A 130 -5.53 0.49 -16.72
CA SER A 130 -5.15 -0.48 -17.75
C SER A 130 -4.43 -1.70 -17.18
N THR A 131 -3.75 -1.54 -16.07
CA THR A 131 -3.00 -2.60 -15.43
C THR A 131 -3.61 -3.06 -14.10
N GLY A 132 -4.64 -2.37 -13.61
CA GLY A 132 -5.20 -2.65 -12.29
C GLY A 132 -4.22 -2.41 -11.16
N THR A 133 -3.40 -1.37 -11.27
CA THR A 133 -2.31 -1.13 -10.33
C THR A 133 -2.48 0.21 -9.61
N TYR A 134 -2.39 0.16 -8.29
CA TYR A 134 -2.22 1.35 -7.45
C TYR A 134 -0.75 1.58 -7.15
N LYS A 135 -0.33 2.84 -7.18
CA LYS A 135 1.04 3.23 -6.82
C LYS A 135 1.02 4.21 -5.65
N VAL A 136 1.74 3.85 -4.60
CA VAL A 136 2.10 4.75 -3.51
C VAL A 136 3.61 4.88 -3.54
N SER A 137 4.13 5.98 -4.03
CA SER A 137 5.56 6.16 -4.24
C SER A 137 6.07 7.44 -3.60
N GLY A 138 7.36 7.52 -3.43
CA GLY A 138 8.01 8.70 -2.87
C GLY A 138 7.79 8.88 -1.38
N LEU A 139 7.45 7.82 -0.67
CA LEU A 139 7.33 7.89 0.79
C LEU A 139 8.68 8.20 1.42
N LYS A 140 8.68 9.12 2.38
CA LYS A 140 9.86 9.42 3.19
C LYS A 140 9.52 9.13 4.64
N ILE A 141 10.18 8.13 5.20
CA ILE A 141 9.97 7.66 6.57
C ILE A 141 11.17 8.07 7.39
N TYR A 142 10.97 8.99 8.31
CA TYR A 142 12.04 9.48 9.20
C TYR A 142 12.00 8.71 10.52
N MET A 143 13.05 7.93 10.76
CA MET A 143 13.20 7.17 12.00
C MET A 143 13.84 8.02 13.06
N THR A 144 13.39 7.87 14.29
CA THR A 144 14.01 8.51 15.45
C THR A 144 14.85 7.50 16.21
N GLN A 145 16.04 7.91 16.57
CA GLN A 145 16.94 7.07 17.33
C GLN A 145 16.35 6.80 18.72
N ALA A 146 16.44 5.55 19.16
CA ALA A 146 16.03 5.20 20.51
C ALA A 146 16.93 5.89 21.53
N ALA A 147 16.35 6.29 22.66
CA ALA A 147 17.13 6.90 23.73
C ALA A 147 18.12 5.88 24.27
N SER A 148 19.40 6.26 24.31
CA SER A 148 20.43 5.43 24.96
C SER A 148 20.16 5.40 26.46
N GLN A 149 20.14 4.21 27.00
CA GLN A 149 19.99 4.00 28.44
C GLN A 149 21.34 3.92 29.14
#